data_a171635f0611c12160e62b93e066905e
#
_entry.id   a171635f0611c12160e62b93e066905e
#
_cell.length_a   1.000
_cell.length_b   1.000
_cell.length_c   1.000
_cell.angle_alpha   90.00
_cell.angle_beta   90.00
_cell.angle_gamma   90.00
#
_symmetry.space_group_name_H-M   'P 1'
#
loop_
_entity.id
_entity.type
_entity.pdbx_description
1 polymer ?
#
loop_
_entity_poly.entity_id
_entity_poly.type
_entity_poly.pdbx_seq_one_letter_code
_entity_poly.pdbx_strand_id
1 'polypeptide(L)'
;MSPVLFYDPVCQQPYDTRTLHTQALGGTEATLVRIADALGAWVMQHNRTQEWQRYRPPQRLAGITEVIINRDSRALPFVQQHYPGARVYLWLHDRFHPHARRARWLAATAALLRQSAVTVVCVSDWQRSGVEATLRSIGVAEAVRAVTIYNPVDDALCPDGTAVDPEKLVFFSSPNKGLSFTLDAFRELKRALPRLRLLVGNPGYKAGEPVALAGVELLGALPQPTMHAEVRSALCTFSPNFLIPETFGLVFAESHALGTPVLTHDCGAAAEVVADPQQLLPVTLSARCYEAAVGSLPARWRSAPARLAGAAGLFDAYLERIRAWRSGSRPRVAPDVRFLLSSVTARWRALLSV
;
A
#
# COMPACT_ATOMS: atom_id res chain seq x y z
N MET A 1 3.03 -0.97 31.89
CA MET A 1 3.47 -1.48 30.56
C MET A 1 2.27 -1.44 29.62
N SER A 2 2.46 -1.24 28.33
CA SER A 2 1.34 -1.24 27.38
C SER A 2 0.65 -2.61 27.34
N PRO A 3 -0.68 -2.68 27.36
CA PRO A 3 -1.41 -3.94 27.25
C PRO A 3 -1.53 -4.43 25.79
N VAL A 4 -0.98 -3.69 24.84
CA VAL A 4 -1.15 -3.90 23.41
C VAL A 4 0.09 -4.55 22.80
N LEU A 5 -0.13 -5.62 22.02
CA LEU A 5 0.89 -6.34 21.28
C LEU A 5 0.54 -6.41 19.80
N PHE A 6 1.42 -5.94 18.93
CA PHE A 6 1.42 -6.27 17.50
C PHE A 6 2.27 -7.51 17.28
N TYR A 7 1.69 -8.54 16.68
CA TYR A 7 2.40 -9.75 16.30
C TYR A 7 2.52 -9.84 14.77
N ASP A 8 3.76 -9.81 14.27
CA ASP A 8 4.05 -10.01 12.83
C ASP A 8 4.66 -11.40 12.59
N PRO A 9 3.82 -12.40 12.24
CA PRO A 9 4.26 -13.77 12.00
C PRO A 9 4.90 -13.97 10.62
N VAL A 10 4.87 -12.95 9.73
CA VAL A 10 5.25 -13.07 8.31
C VAL A 10 6.36 -12.12 7.89
N CYS A 11 6.94 -11.33 8.79
CA CYS A 11 8.05 -10.46 8.43
C CYS A 11 9.25 -11.28 7.95
N GLN A 12 9.89 -10.83 6.86
CA GLN A 12 11.04 -11.53 6.28
C GLN A 12 12.35 -11.13 6.98
N GLN A 13 12.46 -9.88 7.34
CA GLN A 13 13.61 -9.31 8.05
C GLN A 13 13.10 -8.54 9.27
N PRO A 14 13.79 -8.61 10.43
CA PRO A 14 13.45 -7.78 11.57
C PRO A 14 13.52 -6.29 11.21
N TYR A 15 12.54 -5.55 11.67
CA TYR A 15 12.46 -4.09 11.48
C TYR A 15 12.04 -3.43 12.79
N ASP A 16 12.36 -2.15 12.94
CA ASP A 16 12.01 -1.32 14.09
C ASP A 16 12.02 0.17 13.69
N THR A 17 11.87 1.07 14.64
CA THR A 17 11.83 2.52 14.42
C THR A 17 13.08 3.03 13.68
N ARG A 18 14.28 2.45 13.95
CA ARG A 18 15.51 2.85 13.24
C ARG A 18 15.42 2.50 11.76
N THR A 19 14.89 1.31 11.45
CA THR A 19 14.72 0.84 10.07
C THR A 19 13.89 1.82 9.24
N LEU A 20 12.84 2.40 9.83
CA LEU A 20 11.96 3.36 9.16
C LEU A 20 12.72 4.59 8.60
N HIS A 21 13.79 5.01 9.26
CA HIS A 21 14.56 6.21 8.90
C HIS A 21 15.83 5.94 8.11
N THR A 22 16.37 4.72 8.21
CA THR A 22 17.72 4.40 7.68
C THR A 22 17.69 3.45 6.49
N GLN A 23 16.58 2.78 6.23
CA GLN A 23 16.47 1.75 5.19
C GLN A 23 15.16 1.92 4.41
N ALA A 24 15.13 1.33 3.22
CA ALA A 24 13.89 1.15 2.52
C ALA A 24 13.02 0.11 3.26
N LEU A 25 11.77 0.45 3.55
CA LEU A 25 10.85 -0.40 4.28
C LEU A 25 9.52 -0.53 3.53
N GLY A 26 8.94 -1.72 3.53
CA GLY A 26 7.64 -1.96 2.93
C GLY A 26 6.52 -1.17 3.63
N GLY A 27 5.47 -0.80 2.89
CA GLY A 27 4.39 0.03 3.42
C GLY A 27 3.68 -0.61 4.63
N THR A 28 3.53 -1.93 4.67
CA THR A 28 2.92 -2.65 5.81
C THR A 28 3.79 -2.53 7.06
N GLU A 29 5.08 -2.77 6.92
CA GLU A 29 6.06 -2.72 8.01
C GLU A 29 6.19 -1.29 8.53
N ALA A 30 6.29 -0.30 7.64
CA ALA A 30 6.34 1.12 8.00
C ALA A 30 5.07 1.56 8.76
N THR A 31 3.90 1.12 8.30
CA THR A 31 2.62 1.38 8.96
C THR A 31 2.58 0.77 10.37
N LEU A 32 3.02 -0.49 10.51
CA LEU A 32 3.06 -1.16 11.81
C LEU A 32 3.97 -0.42 12.80
N VAL A 33 5.17 -0.04 12.37
CA VAL A 33 6.11 0.73 13.22
C VAL A 33 5.47 2.03 13.70
N ARG A 34 4.91 2.83 12.80
CA ARG A 34 4.30 4.12 13.14
C ARG A 34 3.17 3.97 14.17
N ILE A 35 2.27 3.02 13.96
CA ILE A 35 1.14 2.80 14.87
C ILE A 35 1.60 2.20 16.19
N ALA A 36 2.49 1.22 16.18
CA ALA A 36 3.00 0.62 17.42
C ALA A 36 3.72 1.66 18.29
N ASP A 37 4.53 2.52 17.71
CA ASP A 37 5.22 3.60 18.43
C ASP A 37 4.22 4.62 18.99
N ALA A 38 3.26 5.08 18.19
CA ALA A 38 2.25 6.05 18.62
C ALA A 38 1.33 5.52 19.74
N LEU A 39 1.12 4.21 19.81
CA LEU A 39 0.39 3.52 20.88
C LEU A 39 1.27 3.12 22.06
N GLY A 40 2.60 3.23 21.95
CA GLY A 40 3.53 2.68 22.92
C GLY A 40 3.42 1.15 23.05
N ALA A 41 3.01 0.47 21.99
CA ALA A 41 2.72 -0.96 21.98
C ALA A 41 3.99 -1.83 21.85
N TRP A 42 3.90 -3.08 22.27
CA TRP A 42 4.89 -4.08 21.99
C TRP A 42 4.79 -4.56 20.54
N VAL A 43 5.93 -4.94 19.95
CA VAL A 43 5.99 -5.57 18.63
C VAL A 43 6.73 -6.88 18.73
N MET A 44 6.07 -7.97 18.40
CA MET A 44 6.67 -9.31 18.33
C MET A 44 6.82 -9.69 16.85
N GLN A 45 8.02 -10.14 16.48
CA GLN A 45 8.34 -10.52 15.09
C GLN A 45 8.86 -11.96 15.06
N HIS A 46 8.30 -12.78 14.19
CA HIS A 46 8.59 -14.21 14.12
C HIS A 46 10.08 -14.54 13.92
N ASN A 47 10.78 -13.73 13.15
CA ASN A 47 12.19 -13.94 12.81
C ASN A 47 13.17 -13.05 13.59
N ARG A 48 12.70 -12.29 14.55
CA ARG A 48 13.58 -11.50 15.43
C ARG A 48 14.26 -12.42 16.45
N THR A 49 15.54 -12.26 16.63
CA THR A 49 16.35 -13.06 17.58
C THR A 49 16.82 -12.25 18.79
N GLN A 50 16.85 -10.91 18.66
CA GLN A 50 17.31 -10.01 19.72
C GLN A 50 16.23 -8.99 20.08
N GLU A 51 16.13 -8.69 21.35
CA GLU A 51 15.28 -7.63 21.86
C GLU A 51 15.86 -6.25 21.53
N TRP A 52 14.97 -5.31 21.22
CA TRP A 52 15.31 -3.90 21.10
C TRP A 52 14.12 -3.03 21.50
N GLN A 53 14.28 -2.22 22.55
CA GLN A 53 13.20 -1.38 23.10
C GLN A 53 11.88 -2.19 23.32
N ARG A 54 10.86 -1.97 22.49
CA ARG A 54 9.56 -2.68 22.51
C ARG A 54 9.48 -3.82 21.50
N TYR A 55 10.52 -4.06 20.71
CA TYR A 55 10.56 -5.11 19.70
C TYR A 55 11.13 -6.41 20.28
N ARG A 56 10.40 -7.50 20.12
CA ARG A 56 10.67 -8.77 20.79
C ARG A 56 10.75 -9.94 19.81
N PRO A 57 11.60 -10.93 20.10
CA PRO A 57 11.45 -12.26 19.52
C PRO A 57 10.14 -12.92 20.00
N PRO A 58 9.70 -14.03 19.37
CA PRO A 58 8.54 -14.78 19.84
C PRO A 58 8.73 -15.26 21.26
N GLN A 59 7.98 -14.68 22.19
CA GLN A 59 7.99 -15.03 23.62
C GLN A 59 6.68 -14.56 24.27
N ARG A 60 6.31 -15.16 25.39
CA ARG A 60 5.18 -14.68 26.16
C ARG A 60 5.53 -13.38 26.89
N LEU A 61 4.73 -12.35 26.70
CA LEU A 61 4.82 -11.09 27.43
C LEU A 61 3.69 -11.02 28.47
N ALA A 62 4.01 -10.55 29.67
CA ALA A 62 3.02 -10.39 30.72
C ALA A 62 2.15 -9.13 30.51
N GLY A 63 0.90 -9.17 30.97
CA GLY A 63 0.01 -8.02 30.97
C GLY A 63 -0.57 -7.62 29.61
N ILE A 64 -0.45 -8.49 28.60
CA ILE A 64 -1.06 -8.29 27.29
C ILE A 64 -2.54 -8.66 27.32
N THR A 65 -3.39 -7.71 26.97
CA THR A 65 -4.85 -7.90 26.87
C THR A 65 -5.39 -7.64 25.46
N GLU A 66 -4.59 -7.03 24.58
CA GLU A 66 -4.92 -6.74 23.19
C GLU A 66 -3.84 -7.30 22.27
N VAL A 67 -4.20 -8.16 21.33
CA VAL A 67 -3.25 -8.71 20.35
C VAL A 67 -3.70 -8.42 18.94
N ILE A 68 -2.88 -7.69 18.19
CA ILE A 68 -3.08 -7.40 16.76
C ILE A 68 -2.18 -8.29 15.95
N ILE A 69 -2.77 -9.26 15.24
CA ILE A 69 -2.06 -10.15 14.32
C ILE A 69 -1.93 -9.46 12.97
N ASN A 70 -0.70 -9.27 12.49
CA ASN A 70 -0.44 -8.70 11.18
C ASN A 70 -0.61 -9.75 10.08
N ARG A 71 -1.58 -9.58 9.20
CA ARG A 71 -1.78 -10.25 7.89
C ARG A 71 -2.13 -11.75 7.93
N ASP A 72 -1.75 -12.54 8.91
CA ASP A 72 -1.82 -13.99 8.85
C ASP A 72 -2.70 -14.61 9.93
N SER A 73 -3.92 -15.00 9.57
CA SER A 73 -4.87 -15.65 10.48
C SER A 73 -4.37 -16.99 11.06
N ARG A 74 -3.40 -17.63 10.41
CA ARG A 74 -2.81 -18.89 10.90
C ARG A 74 -2.02 -18.73 12.21
N ALA A 75 -1.74 -17.50 12.61
CA ALA A 75 -1.16 -17.19 13.92
C ALA A 75 -2.17 -17.24 15.08
N LEU A 76 -3.48 -17.38 14.80
CA LEU A 76 -4.52 -17.45 15.83
C LEU A 76 -4.28 -18.53 16.89
N PRO A 77 -3.92 -19.81 16.55
CA PRO A 77 -3.65 -20.83 17.56
C PRO A 77 -2.53 -20.42 18.54
N PHE A 78 -1.46 -19.83 18.01
CA PHE A 78 -0.35 -19.34 18.86
C PHE A 78 -0.85 -18.25 19.81
N VAL A 79 -1.63 -17.29 19.33
CA VAL A 79 -2.15 -16.19 20.16
C VAL A 79 -3.10 -16.71 21.23
N GLN A 80 -4.01 -17.61 20.90
CA GLN A 80 -4.94 -18.21 21.86
C GLN A 80 -4.21 -18.99 22.96
N GLN A 81 -3.16 -19.73 22.61
CA GLN A 81 -2.36 -20.50 23.56
C GLN A 81 -1.57 -19.61 24.51
N HIS A 82 -0.97 -18.52 23.99
CA HIS A 82 -0.04 -17.69 24.78
C HIS A 82 -0.71 -16.52 25.49
N TYR A 83 -1.86 -16.06 24.98
CA TYR A 83 -2.63 -14.92 25.47
C TYR A 83 -4.12 -15.27 25.63
N PRO A 84 -4.45 -16.29 26.45
CA PRO A 84 -5.84 -16.67 26.67
C PRO A 84 -6.59 -15.50 27.33
N GLY A 85 -7.73 -15.13 26.77
CA GLY A 85 -8.54 -14.00 27.26
C GLY A 85 -8.16 -12.63 26.69
N ALA A 86 -7.10 -12.52 25.89
CA ALA A 86 -6.82 -11.30 25.14
C ALA A 86 -7.85 -11.08 24.03
N ARG A 87 -8.24 -9.83 23.78
CA ARG A 87 -8.99 -9.46 22.59
C ARG A 87 -8.07 -9.55 21.37
N VAL A 88 -8.56 -10.17 20.30
CA VAL A 88 -7.76 -10.45 19.12
C VAL A 88 -8.26 -9.67 17.93
N TYR A 89 -7.33 -9.02 17.26
CA TYR A 89 -7.55 -8.30 16.02
C TYR A 89 -6.70 -8.90 14.92
N LEU A 90 -7.28 -9.04 13.73
CA LEU A 90 -6.56 -9.46 12.54
C LEU A 90 -6.44 -8.28 11.58
N TRP A 91 -5.26 -7.68 11.49
CA TRP A 91 -5.00 -6.51 10.65
C TRP A 91 -4.55 -6.93 9.26
N LEU A 92 -5.40 -6.69 8.27
CA LEU A 92 -5.23 -7.14 6.90
C LEU A 92 -4.74 -6.02 5.99
N HIS A 93 -3.73 -6.33 5.17
CA HIS A 93 -3.14 -5.41 4.19
C HIS A 93 -3.25 -5.94 2.76
N ASP A 94 -3.54 -7.22 2.58
CA ASP A 94 -3.59 -7.87 1.28
C ASP A 94 -4.98 -7.75 0.64
N ARG A 95 -5.04 -7.92 -0.68
CA ARG A 95 -6.30 -8.02 -1.41
C ARG A 95 -7.04 -9.31 -1.09
N PHE A 96 -8.36 -9.22 -0.92
CA PHE A 96 -9.24 -10.35 -0.70
C PHE A 96 -10.17 -10.56 -1.89
N HIS A 97 -10.21 -11.78 -2.37
CA HIS A 97 -11.19 -12.33 -3.30
C HIS A 97 -11.23 -13.85 -3.09
N PRO A 98 -12.28 -14.58 -3.50
CA PRO A 98 -12.48 -16.00 -3.15
C PRO A 98 -11.30 -16.92 -3.48
N HIS A 99 -10.53 -16.62 -4.53
CA HIS A 99 -9.36 -17.42 -4.94
C HIS A 99 -8.01 -16.89 -4.38
N ALA A 100 -8.02 -15.80 -3.60
CA ALA A 100 -6.79 -15.27 -3.02
C ALA A 100 -6.19 -16.23 -1.98
N ARG A 101 -4.86 -16.31 -1.93
CA ARG A 101 -4.15 -17.12 -0.92
C ARG A 101 -4.58 -16.76 0.51
N ARG A 102 -4.79 -15.48 0.80
CA ARG A 102 -5.22 -14.99 2.12
C ARG A 102 -6.65 -15.41 2.45
N ALA A 103 -7.56 -15.43 1.48
CA ALA A 103 -8.91 -15.95 1.67
C ALA A 103 -8.90 -17.43 2.07
N ARG A 104 -8.03 -18.25 1.45
CA ARG A 104 -7.83 -19.65 1.86
C ARG A 104 -7.31 -19.79 3.29
N TRP A 105 -6.46 -18.87 3.75
CA TRP A 105 -5.99 -18.90 5.14
C TRP A 105 -7.11 -18.54 6.13
N LEU A 106 -7.94 -17.54 5.81
CA LEU A 106 -9.14 -17.24 6.60
C LEU A 106 -10.08 -18.47 6.65
N ALA A 107 -10.32 -19.13 5.53
CA ALA A 107 -11.15 -20.33 5.48
C ALA A 107 -10.58 -21.46 6.34
N ALA A 108 -9.27 -21.69 6.29
CA ALA A 108 -8.60 -22.70 7.12
C ALA A 108 -8.69 -22.41 8.62
N THR A 109 -8.89 -21.16 9.02
CA THR A 109 -9.02 -20.73 10.42
C THR A 109 -10.46 -20.37 10.82
N ALA A 110 -11.46 -20.70 9.99
CA ALA A 110 -12.85 -20.29 10.18
C ALA A 110 -13.45 -20.74 11.52
N ALA A 111 -13.11 -21.96 11.99
CA ALA A 111 -13.58 -22.46 13.28
C ALA A 111 -13.04 -21.60 14.45
N LEU A 112 -11.77 -21.25 14.42
CA LEU A 112 -11.13 -20.39 15.41
C LEU A 112 -11.67 -18.97 15.37
N LEU A 113 -11.91 -18.42 14.17
CA LEU A 113 -12.52 -17.10 14.00
C LEU A 113 -13.89 -17.02 14.67
N ARG A 114 -14.71 -18.09 14.56
CA ARG A 114 -16.03 -18.15 15.24
C ARG A 114 -15.92 -18.18 16.76
N GLN A 115 -14.93 -18.90 17.27
CA GLN A 115 -14.77 -19.11 18.71
C GLN A 115 -14.15 -17.91 19.44
N SER A 116 -13.35 -17.10 18.75
CA SER A 116 -12.48 -16.10 19.37
C SER A 116 -12.99 -14.67 19.28
N ALA A 117 -14.20 -14.42 18.77
CA ALA A 117 -14.75 -13.08 18.58
C ALA A 117 -13.74 -12.09 17.96
N VAL A 118 -13.01 -12.53 16.93
CA VAL A 118 -11.95 -11.74 16.28
C VAL A 118 -12.55 -10.51 15.58
N THR A 119 -11.93 -9.36 15.77
CA THR A 119 -12.21 -8.18 14.94
C THR A 119 -11.20 -8.11 13.80
N VAL A 120 -11.68 -8.05 12.56
CA VAL A 120 -10.83 -7.84 11.39
C VAL A 120 -10.70 -6.35 11.11
N VAL A 121 -9.45 -5.87 11.04
CA VAL A 121 -9.15 -4.48 10.70
C VAL A 121 -8.67 -4.43 9.25
N CYS A 122 -9.39 -3.68 8.43
CA CYS A 122 -9.11 -3.44 7.02
C CYS A 122 -8.52 -2.04 6.82
N VAL A 123 -7.67 -1.87 5.80
CA VAL A 123 -6.97 -0.60 5.55
C VAL A 123 -7.73 0.35 4.62
N SER A 124 -8.89 -0.06 4.11
CA SER A 124 -9.82 0.77 3.31
C SER A 124 -11.23 0.17 3.32
N ASP A 125 -12.22 0.95 2.97
CA ASP A 125 -13.59 0.46 2.80
C ASP A 125 -13.72 -0.46 1.58
N TRP A 126 -12.95 -0.17 0.53
CA TRP A 126 -12.84 -1.07 -0.62
C TRP A 126 -12.32 -2.46 -0.19
N GLN A 127 -11.24 -2.52 0.59
CA GLN A 127 -10.71 -3.80 1.09
C GLN A 127 -11.72 -4.48 2.02
N ARG A 128 -12.37 -3.72 2.91
CA ARG A 128 -13.37 -4.24 3.86
C ARG A 128 -14.50 -4.94 3.12
N SER A 129 -15.03 -4.36 2.05
CA SER A 129 -16.07 -4.99 1.22
C SER A 129 -15.65 -6.35 0.68
N GLY A 130 -14.39 -6.49 0.21
CA GLY A 130 -13.84 -7.77 -0.26
C GLY A 130 -13.65 -8.79 0.88
N VAL A 131 -13.24 -8.32 2.05
CA VAL A 131 -13.10 -9.15 3.26
C VAL A 131 -14.46 -9.63 3.73
N GLU A 132 -15.46 -8.77 3.85
CA GLU A 132 -16.82 -9.13 4.26
C GLU A 132 -17.45 -10.15 3.30
N ALA A 133 -17.25 -9.98 1.98
CA ALA A 133 -17.67 -10.98 1.00
C ALA A 133 -17.00 -12.34 1.23
N THR A 134 -15.71 -12.34 1.58
CA THR A 134 -14.95 -13.55 1.92
C THR A 134 -15.49 -14.17 3.21
N LEU A 135 -15.72 -13.39 4.27
CA LEU A 135 -16.26 -13.87 5.55
C LEU A 135 -17.65 -14.51 5.36
N ARG A 136 -18.50 -13.91 4.53
CA ARG A 136 -19.80 -14.51 4.14
C ARG A 136 -19.61 -15.86 3.43
N SER A 137 -18.69 -15.93 2.46
CA SER A 137 -18.45 -17.15 1.68
C SER A 137 -17.93 -18.33 2.50
N ILE A 138 -17.25 -18.07 3.60
CA ILE A 138 -16.75 -19.10 4.52
C ILE A 138 -17.64 -19.28 5.77
N GLY A 139 -18.81 -18.61 5.81
CA GLY A 139 -19.84 -18.80 6.84
C GLY A 139 -19.45 -18.28 8.22
N VAL A 140 -18.66 -17.21 8.34
CA VAL A 140 -18.25 -16.62 9.62
C VAL A 140 -18.65 -15.16 9.80
N ALA A 141 -19.39 -14.58 8.86
CA ALA A 141 -19.74 -13.15 8.86
C ALA A 141 -20.50 -12.69 10.11
N GLU A 142 -21.33 -13.56 10.70
CA GLU A 142 -22.10 -13.25 11.92
C GLU A 142 -21.23 -13.23 13.19
N ALA A 143 -20.09 -13.92 13.17
CA ALA A 143 -19.19 -14.05 14.33
C ALA A 143 -17.99 -13.11 14.27
N VAL A 144 -17.70 -12.52 13.10
CA VAL A 144 -16.48 -11.73 12.87
C VAL A 144 -16.85 -10.33 12.39
N ARG A 145 -16.55 -9.35 13.22
CA ARG A 145 -16.72 -7.94 12.87
C ARG A 145 -15.57 -7.47 11.98
N ALA A 146 -15.86 -6.79 10.87
CA ALA A 146 -14.87 -6.08 10.07
C ALA A 146 -15.01 -4.56 10.26
N VAL A 147 -13.89 -3.88 10.44
CA VAL A 147 -13.83 -2.41 10.59
C VAL A 147 -12.75 -1.84 9.68
N THR A 148 -12.87 -0.57 9.32
CA THR A 148 -11.84 0.15 8.55
C THR A 148 -11.04 1.07 9.46
N ILE A 149 -9.71 0.88 9.48
CA ILE A 149 -8.73 1.85 9.99
C ILE A 149 -7.68 2.02 8.90
N TYR A 150 -7.58 3.22 8.36
CA TYR A 150 -6.66 3.54 7.27
C TYR A 150 -5.19 3.40 7.67
N ASN A 151 -4.32 3.24 6.68
CA ASN A 151 -2.88 3.34 6.94
C ASN A 151 -2.49 4.82 7.17
N PRO A 152 -1.59 5.09 8.13
CA PRO A 152 -1.18 6.45 8.45
C PRO A 152 -0.09 6.98 7.51
N VAL A 153 -0.13 8.27 7.28
CA VAL A 153 1.02 9.09 6.87
C VAL A 153 1.51 9.89 8.06
N ASP A 154 2.79 10.24 8.06
CA ASP A 154 3.41 11.03 9.12
C ASP A 154 2.79 12.44 9.15
N ASP A 155 2.39 12.92 10.33
CA ASP A 155 1.79 14.25 10.54
C ASP A 155 2.73 15.40 10.14
N ALA A 156 4.05 15.15 10.11
CA ALA A 156 5.03 16.13 9.67
C ALA A 156 5.12 16.28 8.14
N LEU A 157 4.51 15.38 7.38
CA LEU A 157 4.49 15.49 5.92
C LEU A 157 3.50 16.59 5.50
N CYS A 158 4.03 17.64 4.91
CA CYS A 158 3.28 18.75 4.34
C CYS A 158 3.98 19.27 3.09
N PRO A 159 3.28 19.98 2.20
CA PRO A 159 3.92 20.76 1.15
C PRO A 159 4.87 21.81 1.75
N ASP A 160 6.07 21.96 1.21
CA ASP A 160 7.12 22.83 1.76
C ASP A 160 7.58 23.94 0.78
N GLY A 161 6.87 24.10 -0.35
CA GLY A 161 7.21 25.07 -1.37
C GLY A 161 8.33 24.64 -2.31
N THR A 162 8.79 23.38 -2.25
CA THR A 162 9.74 22.83 -3.22
C THR A 162 9.26 23.08 -4.66
N ALA A 163 10.13 23.63 -5.50
CA ALA A 163 9.83 23.91 -6.90
C ALA A 163 9.55 22.59 -7.66
N VAL A 164 8.47 22.60 -8.43
CA VAL A 164 8.08 21.43 -9.24
C VAL A 164 8.87 21.44 -10.55
N ASP A 165 9.50 20.31 -10.86
CA ASP A 165 10.08 20.03 -12.17
C ASP A 165 8.99 19.47 -13.09
N PRO A 166 8.53 20.22 -14.12
CA PRO A 166 7.45 19.79 -15.02
C PRO A 166 7.85 18.62 -15.92
N GLU A 167 9.12 18.26 -15.98
CA GLU A 167 9.63 17.14 -16.76
C GLU A 167 9.87 15.87 -15.92
N LYS A 168 9.53 15.90 -14.61
CA LYS A 168 9.81 14.81 -13.69
C LYS A 168 8.55 14.07 -13.28
N LEU A 169 8.48 12.78 -13.56
CA LEU A 169 7.53 11.83 -13.00
C LEU A 169 8.24 10.95 -11.97
N VAL A 170 7.50 10.43 -11.00
CA VAL A 170 8.06 9.51 -10.01
C VAL A 170 7.16 8.28 -9.85
N PHE A 171 7.77 7.09 -9.77
CA PHE A 171 7.15 5.84 -9.36
C PHE A 171 7.92 5.32 -8.15
N PHE A 172 7.27 5.13 -7.00
CA PHE A 172 7.93 4.66 -5.78
C PHE A 172 7.11 3.56 -5.10
N SER A 173 7.02 2.44 -5.78
CA SER A 173 6.31 1.26 -5.30
C SER A 173 7.09 -0.02 -5.65
N SER A 174 6.64 -1.15 -5.10
CA SER A 174 7.22 -2.44 -5.45
C SER A 174 7.09 -2.73 -6.95
N PRO A 175 8.13 -3.27 -7.61
CA PRO A 175 8.10 -3.54 -9.05
C PRO A 175 6.91 -4.39 -9.51
N ASN A 176 6.46 -5.33 -8.68
CA ASN A 176 5.29 -6.15 -8.99
C ASN A 176 3.95 -5.40 -8.93
N LYS A 177 3.95 -4.15 -8.48
CA LYS A 177 2.76 -3.28 -8.48
C LYS A 177 2.62 -2.46 -9.77
N GLY A 178 3.00 -3.04 -10.91
CA GLY A 178 2.77 -2.49 -12.23
C GLY A 178 3.92 -1.68 -12.83
N LEU A 179 5.16 -1.83 -12.34
CA LEU A 179 6.31 -1.13 -12.91
C LEU A 179 6.45 -1.40 -14.42
N SER A 180 6.28 -2.64 -14.87
CA SER A 180 6.38 -2.96 -16.30
C SER A 180 5.38 -2.20 -17.16
N PHE A 181 4.14 -2.06 -16.68
CA PHE A 181 3.12 -1.27 -17.36
C PHE A 181 3.44 0.23 -17.29
N THR A 182 3.94 0.72 -16.16
CA THR A 182 4.41 2.11 -16.00
C THR A 182 5.51 2.45 -16.99
N LEU A 183 6.46 1.53 -17.20
CA LEU A 183 7.54 1.70 -18.17
C LEU A 183 7.04 1.69 -19.63
N ASP A 184 6.06 0.84 -19.95
CA ASP A 184 5.43 0.82 -21.25
C ASP A 184 4.68 2.13 -21.53
N ALA A 185 3.89 2.60 -20.55
CA ALA A 185 3.21 3.88 -20.64
C ALA A 185 4.21 5.06 -20.75
N PHE A 186 5.27 5.05 -19.95
CA PHE A 186 6.30 6.08 -20.02
C PHE A 186 7.03 6.10 -21.38
N ARG A 187 7.27 4.96 -21.99
CA ARG A 187 7.89 4.88 -23.33
C ARG A 187 7.07 5.66 -24.38
N GLU A 188 5.74 5.54 -24.34
CA GLU A 188 4.86 6.29 -25.23
C GLU A 188 4.84 7.80 -24.90
N LEU A 189 4.77 8.12 -23.64
CA LEU A 189 4.87 9.53 -23.18
C LEU A 189 6.20 10.17 -23.60
N LYS A 190 7.31 9.44 -23.49
CA LYS A 190 8.66 9.91 -23.85
C LYS A 190 8.80 10.23 -25.35
N ARG A 191 8.09 9.50 -26.22
CA ARG A 191 8.06 9.82 -27.65
C ARG A 191 7.42 11.17 -27.94
N ALA A 192 6.33 11.48 -27.24
CA ALA A 192 5.59 12.74 -27.39
C ALA A 192 6.18 13.91 -26.58
N LEU A 193 6.92 13.63 -25.53
CA LEU A 193 7.52 14.57 -24.58
C LEU A 193 8.99 14.18 -24.32
N PRO A 194 9.92 14.50 -25.25
CA PRO A 194 11.31 13.98 -25.21
C PRO A 194 12.12 14.37 -23.97
N ARG A 195 11.77 15.46 -23.28
CA ARG A 195 12.47 15.89 -22.03
C ARG A 195 11.96 15.19 -20.78
N LEU A 196 10.81 14.51 -20.85
CA LEU A 196 10.20 13.84 -19.70
C LEU A 196 11.14 12.78 -19.10
N ARG A 197 11.20 12.70 -17.78
CA ARG A 197 11.98 11.73 -17.00
C ARG A 197 11.07 10.97 -16.05
N LEU A 198 11.40 9.70 -15.79
CA LEU A 198 10.73 8.87 -14.79
C LEU A 198 11.76 8.37 -13.79
N LEU A 199 11.64 8.79 -12.55
CA LEU A 199 12.42 8.29 -11.44
C LEU A 199 11.69 7.10 -10.80
N VAL A 200 12.39 5.99 -10.61
CA VAL A 200 11.82 4.75 -10.08
C VAL A 200 12.49 4.39 -8.76
N GLY A 201 11.77 4.59 -7.66
CA GLY A 201 12.14 4.12 -6.33
C GLY A 201 11.60 2.71 -6.07
N ASN A 202 12.37 1.89 -5.33
CA ASN A 202 12.01 0.54 -4.95
C ASN A 202 12.05 0.39 -3.41
N PRO A 203 11.03 -0.17 -2.74
CA PRO A 203 11.06 -0.40 -1.31
C PRO A 203 12.06 -1.49 -0.85
N GLY A 204 12.85 -2.07 -1.77
CA GLY A 204 14.00 -2.93 -1.45
C GLY A 204 13.71 -4.41 -1.22
N TYR A 205 12.47 -4.81 -1.02
CA TYR A 205 12.13 -6.23 -0.74
C TYR A 205 11.95 -7.10 -1.99
N LYS A 206 12.07 -6.52 -3.18
CA LYS A 206 12.13 -7.25 -4.46
C LYS A 206 13.17 -6.61 -5.36
N ALA A 207 14.02 -7.44 -5.96
CA ALA A 207 14.92 -6.99 -7.00
C ALA A 207 14.13 -6.44 -8.18
N GLY A 208 14.53 -5.27 -8.70
CA GLY A 208 14.08 -4.77 -9.99
C GLY A 208 14.93 -5.34 -11.10
N GLU A 209 14.33 -5.59 -12.25
CA GLU A 209 15.09 -5.93 -13.45
C GLU A 209 15.80 -4.68 -14.00
N PRO A 210 16.97 -4.82 -14.65
CA PRO A 210 17.61 -3.72 -15.36
C PRO A 210 16.66 -3.11 -16.39
N VAL A 211 16.56 -1.79 -16.42
CA VAL A 211 15.71 -1.07 -17.37
C VAL A 211 16.59 -0.22 -18.28
N ALA A 212 16.68 -0.58 -19.54
CA ALA A 212 17.34 0.20 -20.59
C ALA A 212 16.30 1.03 -21.36
N LEU A 213 15.74 2.07 -20.74
CA LEU A 213 14.80 2.98 -21.36
C LEU A 213 15.27 4.42 -21.15
N ALA A 214 15.44 5.16 -22.24
CA ALA A 214 15.89 6.55 -22.20
C ALA A 214 14.97 7.40 -21.32
N GLY A 215 15.56 8.15 -20.37
CA GLY A 215 14.84 9.01 -19.44
C GLY A 215 14.27 8.29 -18.22
N VAL A 216 14.53 6.99 -18.04
CA VAL A 216 14.25 6.27 -16.80
C VAL A 216 15.51 6.26 -15.94
N GLU A 217 15.34 6.62 -14.67
CA GLU A 217 16.38 6.59 -13.65
C GLU A 217 15.94 5.66 -12.52
N LEU A 218 16.70 4.58 -12.29
CA LEU A 218 16.45 3.64 -11.21
C LEU A 218 17.19 4.11 -9.96
N LEU A 219 16.46 4.59 -8.97
CA LEU A 219 17.01 5.09 -7.71
C LEU A 219 17.37 3.96 -6.72
N GLY A 220 16.91 2.74 -7.01
CA GLY A 220 17.09 1.62 -6.09
C GLY A 220 16.24 1.74 -4.82
N ALA A 221 16.76 1.14 -3.75
CA ALA A 221 16.14 1.17 -2.43
C ALA A 221 16.64 2.40 -1.66
N LEU A 222 15.79 3.37 -1.45
CA LEU A 222 16.09 4.61 -0.73
C LEU A 222 15.37 4.66 0.61
N PRO A 223 15.98 5.28 1.64
CA PRO A 223 15.26 5.69 2.85
C PRO A 223 14.08 6.61 2.49
N GLN A 224 12.98 6.52 3.26
CA GLN A 224 11.77 7.31 2.99
C GLN A 224 12.03 8.83 2.86
N PRO A 225 12.83 9.49 3.74
CA PRO A 225 13.06 10.93 3.59
C PRO A 225 13.68 11.31 2.25
N THR A 226 14.63 10.50 1.74
CA THR A 226 15.26 10.73 0.43
C THR A 226 14.24 10.54 -0.70
N MET A 227 13.41 9.50 -0.63
CA MET A 227 12.35 9.28 -1.62
C MET A 227 11.32 10.41 -1.60
N HIS A 228 10.94 10.90 -0.43
CA HIS A 228 10.01 12.02 -0.28
C HIS A 228 10.53 13.31 -0.93
N ALA A 229 11.83 13.60 -0.86
CA ALA A 229 12.43 14.74 -1.55
C ALA A 229 12.27 14.63 -3.09
N GLU A 230 12.41 13.41 -3.63
CA GLU A 230 12.17 13.17 -5.05
C GLU A 230 10.70 13.35 -5.44
N VAL A 231 9.78 12.91 -4.57
CA VAL A 231 8.33 13.07 -4.79
C VAL A 231 7.92 14.55 -4.79
N ARG A 232 8.41 15.35 -3.82
CA ARG A 232 8.05 16.78 -3.69
C ARG A 232 8.30 17.57 -4.97
N SER A 233 9.42 17.36 -5.62
CA SER A 233 9.80 18.08 -6.83
C SER A 233 9.22 17.49 -8.12
N ALA A 234 8.45 16.39 -8.04
CA ALA A 234 7.88 15.77 -9.23
C ALA A 234 6.59 16.49 -9.73
N LEU A 235 6.37 16.46 -11.02
CA LEU A 235 5.09 16.86 -11.62
C LEU A 235 3.95 16.02 -11.05
N CYS A 236 4.16 14.71 -10.96
CA CYS A 236 3.22 13.80 -10.30
C CYS A 236 3.88 12.46 -9.92
N THR A 237 3.24 11.76 -8.99
CA THR A 237 3.42 10.32 -8.85
C THR A 237 2.66 9.63 -9.97
N PHE A 238 3.41 8.96 -10.85
CA PHE A 238 2.86 8.27 -12.01
C PHE A 238 2.75 6.76 -11.73
N SER A 239 1.55 6.33 -11.40
CA SER A 239 1.24 4.94 -11.03
C SER A 239 0.03 4.41 -11.83
N PRO A 240 0.17 4.22 -13.15
CA PRO A 240 -0.94 3.90 -14.06
C PRO A 240 -1.40 2.44 -13.95
N ASN A 241 -1.14 1.77 -12.85
CA ASN A 241 -1.51 0.37 -12.65
C ASN A 241 -2.99 0.19 -12.35
N PHE A 242 -3.66 -0.69 -13.10
CA PHE A 242 -5.04 -1.11 -12.86
C PHE A 242 -5.19 -2.64 -12.76
N LEU A 243 -4.11 -3.39 -12.95
CA LEU A 243 -4.11 -4.86 -12.91
C LEU A 243 -4.03 -5.39 -11.48
N ILE A 244 -3.34 -4.67 -10.63
CA ILE A 244 -3.17 -5.03 -9.21
C ILE A 244 -3.71 -3.87 -8.39
N PRO A 245 -5.02 -3.89 -8.03
CA PRO A 245 -5.63 -2.85 -7.23
C PRO A 245 -4.89 -2.64 -5.91
N GLU A 246 -4.63 -1.40 -5.56
CA GLU A 246 -4.13 -1.06 -4.23
C GLU A 246 -5.21 -1.31 -3.18
N THR A 247 -4.82 -1.91 -2.06
CA THR A 247 -5.72 -2.09 -0.91
C THR A 247 -5.91 -0.82 -0.09
N PHE A 248 -4.92 0.08 -0.14
CA PHE A 248 -4.99 1.44 0.36
C PHE A 248 -4.28 2.38 -0.62
N GLY A 249 -3.01 2.11 -0.95
CA GLY A 249 -2.19 3.00 -1.76
C GLY A 249 -1.46 4.02 -0.90
N LEU A 250 -0.64 3.56 0.06
CA LEU A 250 0.12 4.45 0.94
C LEU A 250 0.94 5.48 0.16
N VAL A 251 1.49 5.10 -1.00
CA VAL A 251 2.22 5.99 -1.91
C VAL A 251 1.34 7.15 -2.43
N PHE A 252 0.04 6.97 -2.54
CA PHE A 252 -0.89 8.01 -2.95
C PHE A 252 -1.12 9.02 -1.81
N ALA A 253 -1.36 8.52 -0.61
CA ALA A 253 -1.55 9.35 0.57
C ALA A 253 -0.26 10.12 0.91
N GLU A 254 0.92 9.50 0.82
CA GLU A 254 2.21 10.15 1.00
C GLU A 254 2.46 11.22 -0.08
N SER A 255 2.14 10.94 -1.35
CA SER A 255 2.24 11.94 -2.43
C SER A 255 1.41 13.17 -2.15
N HIS A 256 0.14 13.00 -1.78
CA HIS A 256 -0.75 14.11 -1.43
C HIS A 256 -0.23 14.88 -0.22
N ALA A 257 0.25 14.19 0.80
CA ALA A 257 0.84 14.82 1.97
C ALA A 257 2.06 15.70 1.62
N LEU A 258 2.82 15.31 0.59
CA LEU A 258 3.97 16.05 0.09
C LEU A 258 3.61 17.16 -0.93
N GLY A 259 2.33 17.34 -1.26
CA GLY A 259 1.86 18.33 -2.25
C GLY A 259 2.00 17.85 -3.71
N THR A 260 2.18 16.55 -3.93
CA THR A 260 2.37 15.98 -5.27
C THR A 260 1.13 15.19 -5.69
N PRO A 261 0.43 15.58 -6.78
CA PRO A 261 -0.71 14.83 -7.27
C PRO A 261 -0.31 13.47 -7.80
N VAL A 262 -1.28 12.57 -7.87
CA VAL A 262 -1.13 11.20 -8.36
C VAL A 262 -1.84 11.06 -9.70
N LEU A 263 -1.21 10.47 -10.70
CA LEU A 263 -1.90 10.04 -11.91
C LEU A 263 -2.01 8.51 -11.89
N THR A 264 -3.22 8.02 -11.66
CA THR A 264 -3.53 6.61 -11.50
C THR A 264 -4.92 6.28 -12.07
N HIS A 265 -5.40 5.07 -11.83
CA HIS A 265 -6.72 4.62 -12.24
C HIS A 265 -7.68 4.53 -11.05
N ASP A 266 -8.98 4.71 -11.34
CA ASP A 266 -10.07 4.41 -10.43
C ASP A 266 -10.19 2.89 -10.24
N CYS A 267 -9.26 2.32 -9.48
CA CYS A 267 -9.15 0.88 -9.25
C CYS A 267 -8.70 0.59 -7.82
N GLY A 268 -9.36 -0.35 -7.16
CA GLY A 268 -9.08 -0.64 -5.76
C GLY A 268 -9.50 0.50 -4.84
N ALA A 269 -8.67 0.81 -3.86
CA ALA A 269 -8.88 1.92 -2.95
C ALA A 269 -8.42 3.29 -3.51
N ALA A 270 -8.01 3.37 -4.77
CA ALA A 270 -7.49 4.63 -5.34
C ALA A 270 -8.52 5.75 -5.29
N ALA A 271 -9.78 5.49 -5.65
CA ALA A 271 -10.85 6.49 -5.58
C ALA A 271 -11.13 6.97 -4.13
N GLU A 272 -10.95 6.08 -3.15
CA GLU A 272 -11.15 6.39 -1.73
C GLU A 272 -10.02 7.27 -1.16
N VAL A 273 -8.79 7.06 -1.64
CA VAL A 273 -7.59 7.74 -1.14
C VAL A 273 -7.26 9.01 -1.92
N VAL A 274 -7.35 8.97 -3.24
CA VAL A 274 -7.04 10.12 -4.11
C VAL A 274 -8.23 11.08 -4.18
N ALA A 275 -9.45 10.57 -4.28
CA ALA A 275 -10.74 11.27 -4.29
C ALA A 275 -10.95 12.32 -5.40
N ASP A 276 -9.91 12.83 -6.06
CA ASP A 276 -9.98 13.83 -7.10
C ASP A 276 -10.05 13.20 -8.49
N PRO A 277 -11.18 13.35 -9.23
CA PRO A 277 -11.34 12.76 -10.56
C PRO A 277 -10.34 13.26 -11.60
N GLN A 278 -9.69 14.41 -11.37
CA GLN A 278 -8.62 14.87 -12.26
C GLN A 278 -7.37 14.01 -12.21
N GLN A 279 -7.20 13.26 -11.16
CA GLN A 279 -6.05 12.37 -10.91
C GLN A 279 -6.35 10.91 -11.25
N LEU A 280 -7.62 10.58 -11.51
CA LEU A 280 -8.11 9.24 -11.74
C LEU A 280 -8.54 9.04 -13.19
N LEU A 281 -8.07 7.98 -13.81
CA LEU A 281 -8.59 7.52 -15.10
C LEU A 281 -9.56 6.37 -14.89
N PRO A 282 -10.71 6.34 -15.60
CA PRO A 282 -11.71 5.28 -15.44
C PRO A 282 -11.14 3.89 -15.76
N VAL A 283 -11.42 2.91 -14.92
CA VAL A 283 -11.02 1.50 -15.14
C VAL A 283 -11.61 0.96 -16.45
N THR A 284 -12.83 1.36 -16.81
CA THR A 284 -13.47 0.98 -18.07
C THR A 284 -12.67 1.39 -19.31
N LEU A 285 -12.05 2.57 -19.30
CA LEU A 285 -11.15 2.98 -20.36
C LEU A 285 -9.92 2.07 -20.39
N SER A 286 -9.33 1.83 -19.23
CA SER A 286 -8.15 0.97 -19.08
C SER A 286 -8.40 -0.47 -19.46
N ALA A 287 -9.52 -1.05 -19.01
CA ALA A 287 -9.90 -2.43 -19.30
C ALA A 287 -10.13 -2.66 -20.79
N ARG A 288 -10.85 -1.77 -21.46
CA ARG A 288 -11.08 -1.86 -22.92
C ARG A 288 -9.80 -1.79 -23.72
N CYS A 289 -8.92 -0.86 -23.37
CA CYS A 289 -7.63 -0.72 -24.04
C CYS A 289 -6.72 -1.92 -23.77
N TYR A 290 -6.77 -2.47 -22.55
CA TYR A 290 -6.02 -3.64 -22.15
C TYR A 290 -6.55 -4.92 -22.83
N GLU A 291 -7.85 -5.15 -22.84
CA GLU A 291 -8.48 -6.30 -23.51
C GLU A 291 -8.21 -6.30 -25.01
N ALA A 292 -8.25 -5.13 -25.64
CA ALA A 292 -7.86 -4.98 -27.04
C ALA A 292 -6.39 -5.31 -27.28
N ALA A 293 -5.49 -4.97 -26.33
CA ALA A 293 -4.06 -5.24 -26.40
C ALA A 293 -3.69 -6.67 -26.01
N VAL A 294 -4.46 -7.31 -25.12
CA VAL A 294 -4.15 -8.58 -24.47
C VAL A 294 -5.08 -9.72 -24.89
N GLY A 295 -6.14 -9.42 -25.63
CA GLY A 295 -7.22 -10.38 -26.01
C GLY A 295 -6.81 -11.69 -26.67
N SER A 296 -5.50 -11.94 -26.85
CA SER A 296 -4.95 -13.19 -27.35
C SER A 296 -3.83 -13.78 -26.49
N LEU A 297 -3.55 -13.26 -25.28
CA LEU A 297 -2.34 -13.59 -24.55
C LEU A 297 -2.57 -14.49 -23.34
N PRO A 298 -1.91 -15.69 -23.26
CA PRO A 298 -1.79 -16.44 -22.03
C PRO A 298 -1.08 -15.58 -20.96
N ALA A 299 -1.42 -15.82 -19.68
CA ALA A 299 -1.06 -15.06 -18.48
C ALA A 299 0.46 -14.79 -18.23
N ARG A 300 1.33 -15.14 -19.14
CA ARG A 300 2.76 -14.78 -19.11
C ARG A 300 2.98 -13.61 -20.06
N TRP A 301 3.28 -12.48 -19.49
CA TRP A 301 3.64 -11.22 -20.11
C TRP A 301 4.44 -11.39 -21.42
N ARG A 302 3.81 -11.25 -22.57
CA ARG A 302 4.50 -11.26 -23.87
C ARG A 302 4.92 -9.84 -24.24
N SER A 303 5.92 -9.74 -25.10
CA SER A 303 6.68 -8.55 -25.48
C SER A 303 5.88 -7.25 -25.64
N ALA A 304 6.50 -6.14 -25.24
CA ALA A 304 5.97 -4.79 -25.21
C ALA A 304 5.18 -4.34 -26.47
N PRO A 305 5.59 -4.63 -27.73
CA PRO A 305 4.87 -4.14 -28.91
C PRO A 305 3.42 -4.63 -29.04
N ALA A 306 3.13 -5.87 -28.66
CA ALA A 306 1.78 -6.42 -28.75
C ALA A 306 0.81 -5.83 -27.68
N ARG A 307 1.36 -5.34 -26.56
CA ARG A 307 0.59 -4.65 -25.49
C ARG A 307 0.19 -3.24 -25.90
N LEU A 308 0.96 -2.60 -26.74
CA LEU A 308 0.82 -1.20 -27.11
C LEU A 308 -0.21 -0.96 -28.21
N ALA A 309 -0.39 -1.90 -29.13
CA ALA A 309 -1.23 -1.74 -30.30
C ALA A 309 -2.74 -1.48 -29.99
N GLY A 310 -3.24 -1.96 -28.84
CA GLY A 310 -4.61 -1.73 -28.42
C GLY A 310 -4.78 -0.65 -27.32
N ALA A 311 -3.69 -0.07 -26.86
CA ALA A 311 -3.69 0.85 -25.72
C ALA A 311 -3.60 2.34 -26.13
N ALA A 312 -3.71 2.67 -27.40
CA ALA A 312 -3.52 4.04 -27.91
C ALA A 312 -4.36 5.07 -27.17
N GLY A 313 -5.66 4.86 -27.00
CA GLY A 313 -6.53 5.80 -26.28
C GLY A 313 -6.21 5.95 -24.79
N LEU A 314 -5.57 4.95 -24.17
CA LEU A 314 -5.11 5.05 -22.79
C LEU A 314 -3.87 5.93 -22.67
N PHE A 315 -2.92 5.76 -23.58
CA PHE A 315 -1.70 6.59 -23.61
C PHE A 315 -2.02 8.02 -23.98
N ASP A 316 -2.99 8.25 -24.85
CA ASP A 316 -3.50 9.60 -25.18
C ASP A 316 -4.09 10.26 -23.93
N ALA A 317 -4.85 9.53 -23.10
CA ALA A 317 -5.39 10.07 -21.85
C ALA A 317 -4.29 10.45 -20.85
N TYR A 318 -3.23 9.66 -20.71
CA TYR A 318 -2.06 10.05 -19.90
C TYR A 318 -1.36 11.28 -20.48
N LEU A 319 -1.14 11.29 -21.78
CA LEU A 319 -0.46 12.38 -22.46
C LEU A 319 -1.22 13.69 -22.31
N GLU A 320 -2.52 13.68 -22.52
CA GLU A 320 -3.41 14.84 -22.34
C GLU A 320 -3.30 15.36 -20.89
N ARG A 321 -3.41 14.49 -19.90
CA ARG A 321 -3.36 14.86 -18.50
C ARG A 321 -1.99 15.47 -18.13
N ILE A 322 -0.90 14.84 -18.53
CA ILE A 322 0.45 15.34 -18.28
C ILE A 322 0.71 16.67 -18.98
N ARG A 323 0.25 16.85 -20.22
CA ARG A 323 0.34 18.14 -20.93
C ARG A 323 -0.41 19.24 -20.18
N ALA A 324 -1.64 18.98 -19.75
CA ALA A 324 -2.44 19.93 -19.01
C ALA A 324 -1.75 20.32 -17.68
N TRP A 325 -1.18 19.36 -16.96
CA TRP A 325 -0.49 19.66 -15.70
C TRP A 325 0.81 20.43 -15.90
N ARG A 326 1.56 20.14 -16.96
CA ARG A 326 2.76 20.93 -17.33
C ARG A 326 2.43 22.36 -17.72
N SER A 327 1.25 22.61 -18.28
CA SER A 327 0.80 23.94 -18.71
C SER A 327 0.09 24.76 -17.61
N GLY A 328 0.06 24.26 -16.36
CA GLY A 328 -0.46 25.01 -15.22
C GLY A 328 -1.75 24.48 -14.60
N SER A 329 -2.37 23.44 -15.19
CA SER A 329 -3.59 22.79 -14.61
C SER A 329 -3.26 21.68 -13.61
N ARG A 330 -2.04 21.67 -13.04
CA ARG A 330 -1.64 20.67 -12.05
C ARG A 330 -2.50 20.78 -10.78
N PRO A 331 -3.16 19.70 -10.31
CA PRO A 331 -3.95 19.74 -9.09
C PRO A 331 -3.10 20.18 -7.88
N ARG A 332 -3.70 20.99 -7.02
CA ARG A 332 -3.13 21.27 -5.70
C ARG A 332 -3.68 20.25 -4.74
N VAL A 333 -2.80 19.53 -4.08
CA VAL A 333 -3.14 18.50 -3.12
C VAL A 333 -2.49 18.79 -1.77
N ALA A 334 -3.08 18.24 -0.71
CA ALA A 334 -2.63 18.42 0.67
C ALA A 334 -2.88 17.12 1.46
N PRO A 335 -2.31 16.97 2.66
CA PRO A 335 -2.59 15.85 3.52
C PRO A 335 -4.08 15.72 3.80
N ASP A 336 -4.61 14.51 3.67
CA ASP A 336 -5.97 14.20 4.12
C ASP A 336 -5.94 13.89 5.62
N VAL A 337 -6.74 14.61 6.39
CA VAL A 337 -6.81 14.46 7.85
C VAL A 337 -7.18 13.03 8.27
N ARG A 338 -7.92 12.29 7.45
CA ARG A 338 -8.30 10.89 7.72
C ARG A 338 -7.10 9.96 7.84
N PHE A 339 -6.01 10.29 7.16
CA PHE A 339 -4.80 9.46 7.05
C PHE A 339 -3.65 9.96 7.92
N LEU A 340 -3.78 11.09 8.60
CA LEU A 340 -2.74 11.56 9.52
C LEU A 340 -2.51 10.53 10.64
N LEU A 341 -1.26 10.35 11.05
CA LEU A 341 -0.88 9.40 12.10
C LEU A 341 -1.66 9.65 13.40
N SER A 342 -1.84 10.91 13.77
CA SER A 342 -2.64 11.30 14.94
C SER A 342 -4.09 10.83 14.82
N SER A 343 -4.74 11.05 13.69
CA SER A 343 -6.13 10.65 13.42
C SER A 343 -6.29 9.13 13.41
N VAL A 344 -5.39 8.44 12.74
CA VAL A 344 -5.40 6.97 12.65
C VAL A 344 -5.11 6.34 14.01
N THR A 345 -4.18 6.89 14.78
CA THR A 345 -3.88 6.45 16.16
C THR A 345 -5.07 6.63 17.08
N ALA A 346 -5.80 7.74 16.95
CA ALA A 346 -7.04 7.96 17.73
C ALA A 346 -8.10 6.87 17.44
N ARG A 347 -8.25 6.45 16.17
CA ARG A 347 -9.15 5.35 15.81
C ARG A 347 -8.70 4.01 16.38
N TRP A 348 -7.39 3.74 16.38
CA TRP A 348 -6.85 2.55 17.05
C TRP A 348 -7.09 2.57 18.54
N ARG A 349 -6.84 3.69 19.23
CA ARG A 349 -7.14 3.83 20.66
C ARG A 349 -8.61 3.56 20.98
N ALA A 350 -9.52 4.14 20.21
CA ALA A 350 -10.95 3.92 20.36
C ALA A 350 -11.34 2.43 20.16
N LEU A 351 -10.73 1.74 19.19
CA LEU A 351 -10.98 0.32 18.94
C LEU A 351 -10.44 -0.56 20.08
N LEU A 352 -9.24 -0.27 20.55
CA LEU A 352 -8.54 -1.02 21.61
C LEU A 352 -9.01 -0.63 23.02
N SER A 353 -9.80 0.44 23.18
CA SER A 353 -10.24 1.01 24.48
C SER A 353 -9.07 1.39 25.40
N VAL A 354 -8.01 1.99 24.84
CA VAL A 354 -6.77 2.42 25.51
C VAL A 354 -6.43 3.88 25.23
#